data_3bf9a40f0a33f1c906250699e0f6f678
#
_entry.id   3bf9a40f0a33f1c906250699e0f6f678
#
_cell.length_a   1.000
_cell.length_b   1.000
_cell.length_c   1.000
_cell.angle_alpha   90.00
_cell.angle_beta   90.00
_cell.angle_gamma   90.00
#
_symmetry.space_group_name_H-M   'P 1'
#
loop_
_entity.id
_entity.type
_entity.pdbx_description
1 polymer ?
#
loop_
_entity_poly.entity_id
_entity_poly.type
_entity_poly.pdbx_seq_one_letter_code
_entity_poly.pdbx_strand_id
1 'polypeptide(L)'
;MGELLVSTGSGDSLQAGCVSSSDDGVGARIALVWAHGMLDILRRLVQAVTDAATLDEALTIIVTRIKDTMQTGVCSVYLLDESTDRWLLMATDGLNPDSVRQASLAKTEGLVGTVGSRGELVNLDDAPNHPAFRFLQETGEEIFQSFLGVPIVHQRQILGVLVVQQTTQRKFSDD
;
A
#
# COMPACT_ATOMS: atom_id res chain seq x y z
N MET A 1 34.54 -72.92 -9.45
CA MET A 1 33.43 -73.76 -9.83
C MET A 1 32.20 -72.79 -9.87
N GLY A 2 31.67 -72.47 -10.90
CA GLY A 2 31.42 -72.76 -12.28
C GLY A 2 30.63 -71.49 -12.73
N GLU A 3 31.07 -70.88 -13.73
CA GLU A 3 30.70 -71.00 -15.11
C GLU A 3 29.20 -70.76 -15.40
N LEU A 4 29.02 -69.72 -16.15
CA LEU A 4 28.53 -69.58 -17.53
C LEU A 4 26.96 -69.41 -17.59
N LEU A 5 26.34 -68.58 -18.38
CA LEU A 5 26.40 -68.26 -19.82
C LEU A 5 25.40 -67.12 -20.12
N VAL A 6 25.84 -66.18 -20.88
CA VAL A 6 25.24 -65.41 -22.00
C VAL A 6 23.83 -65.83 -22.44
N SER A 7 22.94 -64.86 -22.62
CA SER A 7 22.02 -64.82 -23.74
C SER A 7 21.61 -63.41 -24.13
N THR A 8 21.82 -63.07 -25.33
CA THR A 8 21.45 -61.94 -26.17
C THR A 8 19.94 -61.86 -26.39
N GLY A 9 19.38 -60.69 -26.44
CA GLY A 9 18.03 -60.46 -26.93
C GLY A 9 17.70 -58.98 -27.12
N SER A 10 17.75 -58.60 -28.36
CA SER A 10 17.34 -57.40 -29.04
C SER A 10 16.16 -56.62 -28.49
N GLY A 11 16.29 -55.28 -28.55
CA GLY A 11 15.32 -54.39 -29.16
C GLY A 11 14.10 -53.99 -28.31
N ASP A 12 14.10 -52.79 -27.78
CA ASP A 12 13.07 -51.87 -28.26
C ASP A 12 13.35 -50.43 -27.84
N SER A 13 13.25 -49.54 -28.79
CA SER A 13 13.44 -48.13 -28.64
C SER A 13 12.20 -47.49 -27.98
N LEU A 14 12.30 -47.03 -26.77
CA LEU A 14 11.37 -46.07 -26.20
C LEU A 14 12.01 -44.70 -26.17
N GLN A 15 11.65 -43.88 -27.12
CA GLN A 15 11.88 -42.47 -27.17
C GLN A 15 11.28 -41.83 -25.91
N ALA A 16 12.15 -41.43 -24.99
CA ALA A 16 11.77 -40.48 -23.95
C ALA A 16 11.51 -39.13 -24.63
N GLY A 17 10.24 -38.76 -24.72
CA GLY A 17 9.82 -37.44 -25.17
C GLY A 17 10.41 -36.38 -24.25
N CYS A 18 11.26 -35.55 -24.81
CA CYS A 18 11.73 -34.32 -24.22
C CYS A 18 10.52 -33.39 -24.06
N VAL A 19 9.95 -33.31 -22.86
CA VAL A 19 8.98 -32.27 -22.53
C VAL A 19 9.81 -30.99 -22.36
N SER A 20 9.77 -30.14 -23.37
CA SER A 20 10.39 -28.82 -23.35
C SER A 20 9.66 -27.96 -22.31
N SER A 21 10.26 -27.74 -21.17
CA SER A 21 9.89 -26.71 -20.21
C SER A 21 10.25 -25.33 -20.77
N SER A 22 9.37 -24.77 -21.60
CA SER A 22 9.52 -23.42 -22.15
C SER A 22 8.64 -22.37 -21.47
N ASP A 23 7.96 -22.72 -20.36
CA ASP A 23 7.04 -21.79 -19.67
C ASP A 23 7.64 -21.06 -18.48
N ASP A 24 8.74 -21.57 -17.93
CA ASP A 24 9.38 -20.97 -16.72
C ASP A 24 10.13 -19.65 -17.01
N GLY A 25 10.48 -19.42 -18.27
CA GLY A 25 11.22 -18.22 -18.66
C GLY A 25 10.38 -16.96 -18.80
N VAL A 26 9.10 -17.10 -19.14
CA VAL A 26 8.20 -15.95 -19.34
C VAL A 26 7.73 -15.40 -18.00
N GLY A 27 7.36 -16.28 -17.07
CA GLY A 27 6.95 -15.87 -15.71
C GLY A 27 8.07 -15.17 -14.96
N ALA A 28 9.30 -15.69 -15.02
CA ALA A 28 10.47 -15.07 -14.38
C ALA A 28 10.83 -13.70 -15.01
N ARG A 29 10.67 -13.53 -16.31
CA ARG A 29 10.90 -12.24 -17.01
C ARG A 29 9.84 -11.21 -16.67
N ILE A 30 8.57 -11.62 -16.57
CA ILE A 30 7.48 -10.75 -16.14
C ILE A 30 7.70 -10.31 -14.70
N ALA A 31 7.97 -11.24 -13.77
CA ALA A 31 8.25 -10.91 -12.37
C ALA A 31 9.44 -9.96 -12.22
N LEU A 32 10.50 -10.14 -13.02
CA LEU A 32 11.67 -9.26 -13.01
C LEU A 32 11.34 -7.85 -13.51
N VAL A 33 10.50 -7.71 -14.53
CA VAL A 33 10.05 -6.42 -15.06
C VAL A 33 9.18 -5.69 -14.04
N TRP A 34 8.28 -6.40 -13.36
CA TRP A 34 7.44 -5.84 -12.27
C TRP A 34 8.30 -5.41 -11.06
N ALA A 35 9.28 -6.22 -10.67
CA ALA A 35 10.19 -5.89 -9.57
C ALA A 35 11.04 -4.64 -9.89
N HIS A 36 11.53 -4.49 -11.12
CA HIS A 36 12.26 -3.30 -11.55
C HIS A 36 11.36 -2.07 -11.59
N GLY A 37 10.12 -2.19 -12.08
CA GLY A 37 9.17 -1.08 -12.10
C GLY A 37 8.83 -0.59 -10.68
N MET A 38 8.60 -1.50 -9.75
CA MET A 38 8.32 -1.17 -8.35
C MET A 38 9.52 -0.49 -7.68
N LEU A 39 10.74 -1.00 -7.90
CA LEU A 39 11.97 -0.39 -7.36
C LEU A 39 12.21 1.01 -7.92
N ASP A 40 11.92 1.24 -9.20
CA ASP A 40 12.03 2.57 -9.81
C ASP A 40 11.03 3.57 -9.22
N ILE A 41 9.79 3.14 -8.96
CA ILE A 41 8.79 3.98 -8.30
C ILE A 41 9.26 4.35 -6.90
N LEU A 42 9.68 3.36 -6.10
CA LEU A 42 10.21 3.59 -4.75
C LEU A 42 11.45 4.50 -4.76
N ARG A 43 12.37 4.28 -5.70
CA ARG A 43 13.56 5.12 -5.83
C ARG A 43 13.23 6.57 -6.14
N ARG A 44 12.28 6.80 -7.06
CA ARG A 44 11.82 8.16 -7.40
C ARG A 44 11.11 8.84 -6.25
N LEU A 45 10.30 8.08 -5.47
CA LEU A 45 9.66 8.60 -4.26
C LEU A 45 10.70 9.01 -3.21
N VAL A 46 11.66 8.13 -2.91
CA VAL A 46 12.73 8.41 -1.95
C VAL A 46 13.54 9.63 -2.39
N GLN A 47 13.91 9.70 -3.67
CA GLN A 47 14.66 10.83 -4.22
C GLN A 47 13.87 12.15 -4.08
N ALA A 48 12.60 12.14 -4.49
CA ALA A 48 11.76 13.35 -4.42
C ALA A 48 11.56 13.84 -2.98
N VAL A 49 11.41 12.92 -2.01
CA VAL A 49 11.31 13.26 -0.58
C VAL A 49 12.64 13.76 -0.03
N THR A 50 13.77 13.19 -0.48
CA THR A 50 15.11 13.62 -0.05
C THR A 50 15.47 15.01 -0.59
N ASP A 51 14.98 15.35 -1.77
CA ASP A 51 15.21 16.64 -2.42
C ASP A 51 14.23 17.74 -1.91
N ALA A 52 13.18 17.35 -1.15
CA ALA A 52 12.22 18.29 -0.59
C ALA A 52 12.89 19.21 0.44
N ALA A 53 12.66 20.51 0.31
CA ALA A 53 13.25 21.52 1.21
C ALA A 53 12.56 21.58 2.58
N THR A 54 11.31 21.13 2.65
CA THR A 54 10.50 21.19 3.87
C THR A 54 9.69 19.90 4.07
N LEU A 55 9.26 19.65 5.31
CA LEU A 55 8.35 18.55 5.64
C LEU A 55 7.04 18.64 4.84
N ASP A 56 6.47 19.84 4.71
CA ASP A 56 5.21 20.07 4.00
C ASP A 56 5.33 19.69 2.51
N GLU A 57 6.44 20.04 1.89
CA GLU A 57 6.73 19.66 0.51
C GLU A 57 6.89 18.14 0.37
N ALA A 58 7.64 17.51 1.28
CA ALA A 58 7.80 16.05 1.29
C ALA A 58 6.45 15.33 1.44
N LEU A 59 5.61 15.77 2.38
CA LEU A 59 4.29 15.18 2.60
C LEU A 59 3.37 15.38 1.40
N THR A 60 3.40 16.54 0.76
CA THR A 60 2.63 16.82 -0.46
C THR A 60 3.04 15.90 -1.60
N ILE A 61 4.35 15.71 -1.81
CA ILE A 61 4.87 14.76 -2.81
C ILE A 61 4.37 13.34 -2.52
N ILE A 62 4.41 12.90 -1.26
CA ILE A 62 3.97 11.57 -0.85
C ILE A 62 2.50 11.36 -1.17
N VAL A 63 1.60 12.25 -0.73
CA VAL A 63 0.16 12.07 -0.93
C VAL A 63 -0.22 12.08 -2.40
N THR A 64 0.36 12.98 -3.20
CA THR A 64 0.11 13.05 -4.63
C THR A 64 0.58 11.78 -5.35
N ARG A 65 1.79 11.29 -5.05
CA ARG A 65 2.34 10.09 -5.68
C ARG A 65 1.58 8.82 -5.32
N ILE A 66 1.19 8.67 -4.05
CA ILE A 66 0.41 7.52 -3.60
C ILE A 66 -0.97 7.53 -4.25
N LYS A 67 -1.66 8.67 -4.24
CA LYS A 67 -2.95 8.83 -4.90
C LYS A 67 -2.89 8.44 -6.37
N ASP A 68 -1.92 8.94 -7.11
CA ASP A 68 -1.73 8.65 -8.53
C ASP A 68 -1.42 7.17 -8.77
N THR A 69 -0.53 6.58 -7.96
CA THR A 69 -0.12 5.18 -8.10
C THR A 69 -1.27 4.22 -7.80
N MET A 70 -2.05 4.50 -6.74
CA MET A 70 -3.20 3.67 -6.34
C MET A 70 -4.47 4.01 -7.11
N GLN A 71 -4.46 5.07 -7.93
CA GLN A 71 -5.61 5.56 -8.69
C GLN A 71 -6.85 5.75 -7.80
N THR A 72 -6.66 6.48 -6.71
CA THR A 72 -7.69 6.74 -5.71
C THR A 72 -8.19 8.18 -5.75
N GLY A 73 -9.33 8.45 -5.12
CA GLY A 73 -9.91 9.80 -5.08
C GLY A 73 -9.14 10.74 -4.15
N VAL A 74 -8.65 10.18 -3.03
CA VAL A 74 -7.97 10.95 -1.97
C VAL A 74 -6.78 10.18 -1.43
N CYS A 75 -5.72 10.91 -1.12
CA CYS A 75 -4.67 10.50 -0.20
C CYS A 75 -4.37 11.63 0.78
N SER A 76 -4.25 11.31 2.07
CA SER A 76 -4.02 12.26 3.14
C SER A 76 -3.03 11.74 4.17
N VAL A 77 -2.29 12.62 4.83
CA VAL A 77 -1.42 12.30 5.96
C VAL A 77 -1.84 13.11 7.17
N TYR A 78 -2.09 12.40 8.26
CA TYR A 78 -2.28 12.95 9.59
C TYR A 78 -1.04 12.66 10.42
N LEU A 79 -0.49 13.65 11.10
CA LEU A 79 0.59 13.48 12.07
C LEU A 79 0.08 13.73 13.49
N LEU A 80 0.68 13.03 14.45
CA LEU A 80 0.38 13.25 15.86
C LEU A 80 1.03 14.54 16.33
N ASP A 81 0.22 15.48 16.76
CA ASP A 81 0.68 16.63 17.53
C ASP A 81 0.72 16.23 19.01
N GLU A 82 1.91 15.96 19.52
CA GLU A 82 2.14 15.54 20.91
C GLU A 82 1.73 16.60 21.92
N SER A 83 1.72 17.88 21.54
CA SER A 83 1.37 18.98 22.44
C SER A 83 -0.12 19.05 22.75
N THR A 84 -0.96 18.66 21.77
CA THR A 84 -2.42 18.67 21.88
C THR A 84 -3.03 17.27 21.96
N ASP A 85 -2.22 16.22 21.79
CA ASP A 85 -2.62 14.79 21.70
C ASP A 85 -3.70 14.56 20.63
N ARG A 86 -3.52 15.21 19.46
CA ARG A 86 -4.46 15.17 18.32
C ARG A 86 -3.76 14.77 17.03
N TRP A 87 -4.48 14.08 16.18
CA TRP A 87 -4.09 13.85 14.79
C TRP A 87 -4.40 15.10 13.97
N LEU A 88 -3.37 15.77 13.46
CA LEU A 88 -3.50 16.97 12.65
C LEU A 88 -3.32 16.62 11.17
N LEU A 89 -4.24 17.03 10.30
CA LEU A 89 -4.11 16.88 8.86
C LEU A 89 -2.96 17.75 8.35
N MET A 90 -1.90 17.13 7.86
CA MET A 90 -0.68 17.81 7.43
C MET A 90 -0.55 17.94 5.92
N ALA A 91 -1.07 16.97 5.17
CA ALA A 91 -1.12 17.04 3.72
C ALA A 91 -2.31 16.24 3.19
N THR A 92 -2.86 16.70 2.09
CA THR A 92 -3.93 16.01 1.37
C THR A 92 -3.85 16.28 -0.12
N ASP A 93 -4.25 15.28 -0.90
CA ASP A 93 -4.59 15.44 -2.30
C ASP A 93 -5.96 14.80 -2.54
N GLY A 94 -6.97 15.64 -2.82
CA GLY A 94 -8.35 15.23 -3.06
C GLY A 94 -9.36 15.64 -1.99
N LEU A 95 -8.95 16.02 -0.77
CA LEU A 95 -9.80 16.71 0.19
C LEU A 95 -9.71 18.24 0.00
N ASN A 96 -10.53 18.98 0.75
CA ASN A 96 -10.43 20.43 0.78
C ASN A 96 -9.03 20.88 1.24
N PRO A 97 -8.25 21.59 0.42
CA PRO A 97 -6.88 22.00 0.77
C PRO A 97 -6.84 22.97 1.97
N ASP A 98 -7.90 23.76 2.20
CA ASP A 98 -7.98 24.67 3.32
C ASP A 98 -8.10 23.94 4.67
N SER A 99 -8.42 22.64 4.65
CA SER A 99 -8.46 21.81 5.86
C SER A 99 -7.07 21.43 6.39
N VAL A 100 -6.02 21.59 5.61
CA VAL A 100 -4.63 21.33 6.03
C VAL A 100 -4.28 22.23 7.21
N ARG A 101 -3.77 21.63 8.29
CA ARG A 101 -3.46 22.28 9.58
C ARG A 101 -4.67 22.88 10.34
N GLN A 102 -5.89 22.69 9.81
CA GLN A 102 -7.14 23.11 10.46
C GLN A 102 -7.92 21.90 10.99
N ALA A 103 -8.06 20.86 10.17
CA ALA A 103 -8.76 19.65 10.55
C ALA A 103 -7.91 18.81 11.52
N SER A 104 -8.49 18.43 12.63
CA SER A 104 -7.82 17.58 13.62
C SER A 104 -8.81 16.67 14.34
N LEU A 105 -8.35 15.50 14.74
CA LEU A 105 -9.11 14.49 15.47
C LEU A 105 -8.42 14.20 16.80
N ALA A 106 -9.21 13.93 17.85
CA ALA A 106 -8.64 13.43 19.09
C ALA A 106 -7.97 12.06 18.83
N LYS A 107 -7.01 11.70 19.67
CA LYS A 107 -6.15 10.52 19.49
C LYS A 107 -6.90 9.22 19.24
N THR A 108 -8.08 9.04 19.83
CA THR A 108 -8.91 7.84 19.69
C THR A 108 -10.15 8.08 18.81
N GLU A 109 -10.28 9.26 18.22
CA GLU A 109 -11.47 9.66 17.48
C GLU A 109 -11.39 9.27 16.02
N GLY A 110 -12.50 8.76 15.49
CA GLY A 110 -12.64 8.46 14.07
C GLY A 110 -11.85 7.23 13.64
N LEU A 111 -11.84 6.99 12.33
CA LEU A 111 -11.06 5.92 11.72
C LEU A 111 -9.55 6.17 11.84
N VAL A 112 -9.13 7.43 11.69
CA VAL A 112 -7.74 7.84 11.87
C VAL A 112 -7.26 7.53 13.29
N GLY A 113 -8.06 7.90 14.30
CA GLY A 113 -7.76 7.58 15.70
C GLY A 113 -7.73 6.08 15.97
N THR A 114 -8.57 5.30 15.30
CA THR A 114 -8.57 3.84 15.40
C THR A 114 -7.26 3.25 14.87
N VAL A 115 -6.81 3.68 13.69
CA VAL A 115 -5.51 3.26 13.11
C VAL A 115 -4.36 3.68 14.01
N GLY A 116 -4.32 4.96 14.40
CA GLY A 116 -3.24 5.52 15.17
C GLY A 116 -3.13 4.95 16.59
N SER A 117 -4.26 4.68 17.27
CA SER A 117 -4.23 4.12 18.62
C SER A 117 -3.89 2.63 18.66
N ARG A 118 -4.31 1.85 17.64
CA ARG A 118 -4.04 0.41 17.55
C ARG A 118 -2.71 0.09 16.90
N GLY A 119 -2.20 0.97 16.05
CA GLY A 119 -1.01 0.71 15.23
C GLY A 119 -1.26 -0.37 14.17
N GLU A 120 -2.50 -0.57 13.77
CA GLU A 120 -2.94 -1.59 12.83
C GLU A 120 -3.57 -0.95 11.59
N LEU A 121 -3.37 -1.58 10.44
CA LEU A 121 -4.01 -1.22 9.19
C LEU A 121 -5.53 -1.43 9.30
N VAL A 122 -6.30 -0.45 8.83
CA VAL A 122 -7.77 -0.53 8.70
C VAL A 122 -8.14 -0.38 7.23
N ASN A 123 -8.85 -1.37 6.67
CA ASN A 123 -9.27 -1.41 5.27
C ASN A 123 -10.77 -1.69 5.19
N LEU A 124 -11.54 -0.68 4.82
CA LEU A 124 -13.01 -0.70 4.78
C LEU A 124 -13.52 -0.38 3.38
N ASP A 125 -14.51 -1.12 2.92
CA ASP A 125 -15.26 -0.88 1.69
C ASP A 125 -16.51 -0.02 1.92
N ASP A 126 -16.97 0.10 3.17
CA ASP A 126 -18.13 0.90 3.59
C ASP A 126 -17.77 1.67 4.87
N ALA A 127 -16.94 2.68 4.72
CA ALA A 127 -16.44 3.48 5.83
C ALA A 127 -17.55 4.29 6.55
N PRO A 128 -18.55 4.90 5.86
CA PRO A 128 -19.60 5.66 6.52
C PRO A 128 -20.43 4.86 7.53
N ASN A 129 -20.60 3.56 7.30
CA ASN A 129 -21.37 2.68 8.20
C ASN A 129 -20.51 2.09 9.34
N HIS A 130 -19.23 2.38 9.39
CA HIS A 130 -18.36 1.90 10.46
C HIS A 130 -18.62 2.68 11.77
N PRO A 131 -18.75 2.00 12.95
CA PRO A 131 -19.06 2.67 14.23
C PRO A 131 -18.09 3.78 14.64
N ALA A 132 -16.83 3.66 14.24
CA ALA A 132 -15.81 4.67 14.52
C ALA A 132 -15.77 5.79 13.46
N PHE A 133 -16.59 5.74 12.42
CA PHE A 133 -16.60 6.80 11.42
C PHE A 133 -16.95 8.16 12.05
N ARG A 134 -16.20 9.18 11.70
CA ARG A 134 -16.45 10.58 12.07
C ARG A 134 -16.31 11.43 10.83
N PHE A 135 -17.38 12.12 10.51
CA PHE A 135 -17.40 13.09 9.43
C PHE A 135 -16.76 14.39 9.90
N LEU A 136 -15.79 14.87 9.16
CA LEU A 136 -15.19 16.20 9.34
C LEU A 136 -15.72 17.10 8.23
N GLN A 137 -16.59 18.03 8.58
CA GLN A 137 -17.25 18.91 7.60
C GLN A 137 -16.24 19.69 6.75
N GLU A 138 -15.09 20.03 7.34
CA GLU A 138 -14.04 20.82 6.70
C GLU A 138 -13.31 20.03 5.60
N THR A 139 -13.30 18.70 5.66
CA THR A 139 -12.57 17.86 4.73
C THR A 139 -13.39 17.40 3.52
N GLY A 140 -14.72 17.39 3.62
CA GLY A 140 -15.59 16.90 2.57
C GLY A 140 -15.61 15.36 2.43
N GLU A 141 -15.38 14.64 3.52
CA GLU A 141 -15.25 13.15 3.51
C GLU A 141 -16.57 12.41 3.26
N GLU A 142 -17.72 13.05 3.36
CA GLU A 142 -19.02 12.40 3.19
C GLU A 142 -19.24 11.71 1.86
N ILE A 143 -18.49 12.09 0.84
CA ILE A 143 -18.58 11.49 -0.50
C ILE A 143 -17.76 10.20 -0.67
N PHE A 144 -16.89 9.85 0.30
CA PHE A 144 -16.00 8.70 0.18
C PHE A 144 -16.58 7.49 0.90
N GLN A 145 -16.62 6.35 0.17
CA GLN A 145 -17.17 5.08 0.66
C GLN A 145 -16.08 4.15 1.22
N SER A 146 -14.92 4.09 0.56
CA SER A 146 -13.83 3.22 0.99
C SER A 146 -12.77 3.98 1.75
N PHE A 147 -12.18 3.31 2.74
CA PHE A 147 -11.13 3.85 3.60
C PHE A 147 -10.01 2.82 3.78
N LEU A 148 -8.79 3.22 3.51
CA LEU A 148 -7.59 2.50 3.89
C LEU A 148 -6.75 3.41 4.77
N GLY A 149 -6.54 3.02 6.01
CA GLY A 149 -5.67 3.72 6.95
C GLY A 149 -4.46 2.87 7.31
N VAL A 150 -3.27 3.44 7.17
CA VAL A 150 -2.00 2.77 7.44
C VAL A 150 -1.22 3.57 8.48
N PRO A 151 -0.79 2.98 9.61
CA PRO A 151 0.01 3.70 10.59
C PRO A 151 1.42 3.98 10.07
N ILE A 152 1.89 5.21 10.25
CA ILE A 152 3.28 5.61 9.99
C ILE A 152 4.07 5.38 11.27
N VAL A 153 4.95 4.38 11.25
CA VAL A 153 5.69 3.94 12.43
C VAL A 153 7.18 4.20 12.27
N HIS A 154 7.80 4.80 13.27
CA HIS A 154 9.25 4.94 13.36
C HIS A 154 9.72 4.57 14.78
N GLN A 155 10.74 3.73 14.89
CA GLN A 155 11.31 3.26 16.17
C GLN A 155 10.24 2.80 17.20
N ARG A 156 9.21 2.07 16.72
CA ARG A 156 8.06 1.58 17.50
C ARG A 156 7.10 2.67 18.01
N GLN A 157 7.26 3.89 17.56
CA GLN A 157 6.34 4.99 17.83
C GLN A 157 5.49 5.27 16.59
N ILE A 158 4.20 5.53 16.82
CA ILE A 158 3.29 5.92 15.74
C ILE A 158 3.38 7.42 15.58
N LEU A 159 3.94 7.87 14.48
CA LEU A 159 4.11 9.28 14.16
C LEU A 159 2.91 9.87 13.45
N GLY A 160 2.14 9.02 12.75
CA GLY A 160 1.02 9.48 11.94
C GLY A 160 0.20 8.34 11.36
N VAL A 161 -0.73 8.73 10.52
CA VAL A 161 -1.61 7.84 9.76
C VAL A 161 -1.66 8.33 8.31
N LEU A 162 -1.35 7.45 7.37
CA LEU A 162 -1.63 7.64 5.96
C LEU A 162 -3.03 7.13 5.67
N VAL A 163 -3.84 7.92 4.98
CA VAL A 163 -5.22 7.59 4.64
C VAL A 163 -5.40 7.65 3.13
N VAL A 164 -6.05 6.63 2.58
CA VAL A 164 -6.49 6.60 1.18
C VAL A 164 -8.00 6.38 1.14
N GLN A 165 -8.69 7.17 0.31
CA GLN A 165 -10.16 7.11 0.22
C GLN A 165 -10.61 7.10 -1.25
N GLN A 166 -11.79 6.47 -1.48
CA GLN A 166 -12.39 6.37 -2.80
C GLN A 166 -13.91 6.55 -2.70
N THR A 167 -14.50 7.11 -3.75
CA THR A 167 -15.96 7.32 -3.85
C THR A 167 -16.72 6.03 -4.10
N THR A 168 -16.06 5.01 -4.65
CA THR A 168 -16.66 3.69 -4.90
C THR A 168 -16.35 2.74 -3.75
N GLN A 169 -17.29 1.84 -3.46
CA GLN A 169 -17.07 0.75 -2.50
C GLN A 169 -16.07 -0.25 -3.07
N ARG A 170 -14.91 -0.36 -2.44
CA ARG A 170 -13.92 -1.39 -2.73
C ARG A 170 -13.04 -1.65 -1.51
N LYS A 171 -12.60 -2.88 -1.32
CA LYS A 171 -11.45 -3.17 -0.46
C LYS A 171 -10.18 -2.98 -1.27
N PHE A 172 -9.21 -2.33 -0.67
CA PHE A 172 -7.89 -2.25 -1.25
C PHE A 172 -7.21 -3.61 -1.11
N SER A 173 -6.69 -4.16 -2.21
CA SER A 173 -5.98 -5.44 -2.23
C SER A 173 -4.47 -5.21 -2.12
N ASP A 174 -3.75 -6.28 -1.78
CA ASP A 174 -2.29 -6.29 -1.72
C ASP A 174 -1.65 -6.45 -3.11
N ASP A 175 -2.45 -6.41 -4.20
CA ASP A 175 -2.03 -6.63 -5.60
C ASP A 175 -1.46 -5.35 -6.23
#